data_e1503d5a1cc0baec9be73a77a33f15b8
#
_entry.id   e1503d5a1cc0baec9be73a77a33f15b8
#
_cell.length_a   1.000
_cell.length_b   1.000
_cell.length_c   1.000
_cell.angle_alpha   90.00
_cell.angle_beta   90.00
_cell.angle_gamma   90.00
#
_symmetry.space_group_name_H-M   'P 1'
#
loop_
_entity.id
_entity.type
_entity.pdbx_description
1 polymer ?
#
loop_
_entity_poly.entity_id
_entity_poly.type
_entity_poly.pdbx_seq_one_letter_code
_entity_poly.pdbx_strand_id
1 'polypeptide(L)'
;MKIVIVGAGNAGCVTALFYSYYIKIDKVPDVEIELVYDDQHSAEKVGQGTFPDTPELLGLALGCDWYNNPIHCTIKKGILYENWGKQNHKFFHAFPFGKSGIHHDTSLFQKTILESGLFKVKTERVENLDSIDADYIFDCRGKPAELNEEYNELVNPLNCCLLGTSYERHPNENWTRSVATPDGWCFVIPNTTETTSFGYLFNEEYTTRAQAALNLLNIFGIH
;
A
#
# COMPACT_ATOMS: atom_id res chain seq x y z
N MET A 1 7.13 2.91 -28.83
CA MET A 1 6.37 3.64 -27.80
C MET A 1 7.10 3.48 -26.48
N LYS A 2 7.30 4.58 -25.76
CA LYS A 2 7.97 4.59 -24.46
C LYS A 2 7.00 5.01 -23.36
N ILE A 3 6.88 4.17 -22.34
CA ILE A 3 6.06 4.42 -21.14
C ILE A 3 7.02 4.63 -19.97
N VAL A 4 6.92 5.76 -19.28
CA VAL A 4 7.71 6.05 -18.08
C VAL A 4 6.79 6.14 -16.88
N ILE A 5 7.17 5.44 -15.81
CA ILE A 5 6.45 5.44 -14.54
C ILE A 5 7.37 6.07 -13.50
N VAL A 6 6.95 7.15 -12.87
CA VAL A 6 7.77 7.91 -11.92
C VAL A 6 7.29 7.65 -10.51
N GLY A 7 8.14 6.99 -9.72
CA GLY A 7 7.84 6.57 -8.35
C GLY A 7 7.67 5.06 -8.22
N ALA A 8 8.34 4.43 -7.26
CA ALA A 8 8.31 3.01 -6.99
C ALA A 8 7.51 2.64 -5.72
N GLY A 9 6.56 3.46 -5.32
CA GLY A 9 5.57 3.07 -4.32
C GLY A 9 4.62 2.00 -4.86
N ASN A 10 3.62 1.59 -4.08
CA ASN A 10 2.65 0.57 -4.50
C ASN A 10 2.00 0.90 -5.85
N ALA A 11 1.62 2.16 -6.07
CA ALA A 11 1.00 2.59 -7.33
C ALA A 11 1.93 2.38 -8.52
N GLY A 12 3.18 2.86 -8.44
CA GLY A 12 4.14 2.71 -9.54
C GLY A 12 4.53 1.26 -9.81
N CYS A 13 4.77 0.48 -8.76
CA CYS A 13 5.07 -0.94 -8.88
C CYS A 13 3.94 -1.72 -9.56
N VAL A 14 2.69 -1.51 -9.14
CA VAL A 14 1.52 -2.18 -9.76
C VAL A 14 1.31 -1.72 -11.19
N THR A 15 1.48 -0.43 -11.48
CA THR A 15 1.37 0.13 -12.84
C THR A 15 2.42 -0.49 -13.77
N ALA A 16 3.68 -0.54 -13.34
CA ALA A 16 4.75 -1.14 -14.13
C ALA A 16 4.51 -2.62 -14.41
N LEU A 17 4.09 -3.37 -13.39
CA LEU A 17 3.78 -4.80 -13.51
C LEU A 17 2.60 -5.04 -14.46
N PHE A 18 1.53 -4.25 -14.32
CA PHE A 18 0.33 -4.34 -15.15
C PHE A 18 0.66 -4.14 -16.63
N TYR A 19 1.28 -3.02 -16.98
CA TYR A 19 1.61 -2.74 -18.38
C TYR A 19 2.61 -3.74 -18.95
N SER A 20 3.61 -4.15 -18.17
CA SER A 20 4.60 -5.14 -18.63
C SER A 20 3.96 -6.50 -18.94
N TYR A 21 3.00 -6.92 -18.11
CA TYR A 21 2.30 -8.16 -18.33
C TYR A 21 1.40 -8.11 -19.57
N TYR A 22 0.50 -7.11 -19.67
CA TYR A 22 -0.47 -7.04 -20.76
C TYR A 22 0.16 -6.75 -22.11
N ILE A 23 1.17 -5.89 -22.19
CA ILE A 23 1.94 -5.65 -23.42
C ILE A 23 2.57 -6.93 -23.94
N LYS A 24 3.10 -7.77 -23.04
CA LYS A 24 3.67 -9.07 -23.40
C LYS A 24 2.60 -10.08 -23.88
N ILE A 25 1.46 -10.14 -23.20
CA ILE A 25 0.36 -11.05 -23.55
C ILE A 25 -0.27 -10.67 -24.89
N ASP A 26 -0.54 -9.39 -25.09
CA ASP A 26 -1.16 -8.86 -26.30
C ASP A 26 -0.15 -8.73 -27.46
N LYS A 27 1.12 -9.07 -27.20
CA LYS A 27 2.21 -9.00 -28.18
C LYS A 27 2.31 -7.65 -28.87
N VAL A 28 2.15 -6.56 -28.11
CA VAL A 28 2.27 -5.21 -28.63
C VAL A 28 3.75 -4.94 -28.94
N PRO A 29 4.12 -4.69 -30.21
CA PRO A 29 5.52 -4.53 -30.59
C PRO A 29 6.06 -3.17 -30.16
N ASP A 30 7.37 -3.10 -30.00
CA ASP A 30 8.13 -1.87 -29.82
C ASP A 30 7.66 -0.97 -28.67
N VAL A 31 7.30 -1.60 -27.56
CA VAL A 31 6.97 -0.89 -26.31
C VAL A 31 8.08 -1.07 -25.29
N GLU A 32 8.60 0.05 -24.83
CA GLU A 32 9.56 0.12 -23.73
C GLU A 32 8.87 0.63 -22.48
N ILE A 33 9.08 -0.05 -21.35
CA ILE A 33 8.61 0.39 -20.02
C ILE A 33 9.82 0.68 -19.15
N GLU A 34 9.84 1.86 -18.56
CA GLU A 34 10.86 2.30 -17.62
C GLU A 34 10.20 2.80 -16.33
N LEU A 35 10.62 2.27 -15.19
CA LEU A 35 10.25 2.77 -13.88
C LEU A 35 11.41 3.57 -13.31
N VAL A 36 11.17 4.84 -12.99
CA VAL A 36 12.15 5.78 -12.44
C VAL A 36 11.77 6.13 -11.01
N TYR A 37 12.70 6.03 -10.07
CA TYR A 37 12.42 6.35 -8.68
C TYR A 37 13.64 6.90 -7.95
N ASP A 38 13.37 7.65 -6.88
CA ASP A 38 14.39 8.18 -5.96
C ASP A 38 14.64 7.16 -4.85
N ASP A 39 15.84 6.57 -4.80
CA ASP A 39 16.23 5.58 -3.79
C ASP A 39 16.54 6.20 -2.40
N GLN A 40 16.62 7.53 -2.32
CA GLN A 40 16.76 8.24 -1.05
C GLN A 40 15.44 8.26 -0.26
N HIS A 41 14.32 7.98 -0.94
CA HIS A 41 13.01 7.84 -0.32
C HIS A 41 12.65 6.37 -0.20
N SER A 42 12.84 5.80 0.98
CA SER A 42 12.44 4.41 1.24
C SER A 42 10.92 4.25 1.14
N ALA A 43 10.48 3.05 0.75
CA ALA A 43 9.08 2.67 0.87
C ALA A 43 8.59 2.86 2.32
N GLU A 44 7.32 3.20 2.48
CA GLU A 44 6.71 3.35 3.81
C GLU A 44 6.85 2.05 4.60
N LYS A 45 7.39 2.14 5.82
CA LYS A 45 7.59 0.99 6.72
C LYS A 45 6.29 0.61 7.43
N VAL A 46 5.24 0.41 6.67
CA VAL A 46 3.93 -0.02 7.15
C VAL A 46 3.37 -1.07 6.20
N GLY A 47 2.69 -2.07 6.75
CA GLY A 47 2.00 -3.05 5.93
C GLY A 47 0.86 -2.45 5.14
N GLN A 48 0.58 -3.05 4.02
CA GLN A 48 -0.49 -2.64 3.11
C GLN A 48 -1.46 -3.79 2.87
N GLY A 49 -2.67 -3.43 2.47
CA GLY A 49 -3.68 -4.40 2.08
C GLY A 49 -4.21 -4.09 0.70
N THR A 50 -4.29 -5.09 -0.16
CA THR A 50 -4.76 -4.92 -1.55
C THR A 50 -6.24 -5.22 -1.71
N PHE A 51 -6.75 -4.92 -2.89
CA PHE A 51 -7.97 -5.49 -3.47
C PHE A 51 -7.68 -6.84 -4.14
N PRO A 52 -8.72 -7.61 -4.52
CA PRO A 52 -8.54 -8.96 -5.08
C PRO A 52 -7.78 -9.07 -6.39
N ASP A 53 -7.73 -8.00 -7.20
CA ASP A 53 -7.09 -8.05 -8.52
C ASP A 53 -5.55 -8.06 -8.44
N THR A 54 -4.98 -7.53 -7.35
CA THR A 54 -3.52 -7.49 -7.17
C THR A 54 -2.88 -8.88 -7.04
N PRO A 55 -3.40 -9.83 -6.22
CA PRO A 55 -2.85 -11.20 -6.19
C PRO A 55 -2.93 -11.90 -7.54
N GLU A 56 -3.99 -11.68 -8.30
CA GLU A 56 -4.13 -12.23 -9.65
C GLU A 56 -3.01 -11.71 -10.56
N LEU A 57 -2.77 -10.40 -10.56
CA LEU A 57 -1.69 -9.81 -11.33
C LEU A 57 -0.30 -10.33 -10.92
N LEU A 58 -0.03 -10.48 -9.62
CA LEU A 58 1.22 -11.05 -9.12
C LEU A 58 1.41 -12.50 -9.57
N GLY A 59 0.34 -13.29 -9.53
CA GLY A 59 0.34 -14.66 -10.02
C GLY A 59 0.65 -14.73 -11.52
N LEU A 60 -0.04 -13.94 -12.32
CA LEU A 60 0.09 -13.93 -13.77
C LEU A 60 1.44 -13.39 -14.25
N ALA A 61 1.93 -12.31 -13.65
CA ALA A 61 3.13 -11.63 -14.10
C ALA A 61 4.43 -12.17 -13.50
N LEU A 62 4.40 -12.60 -12.24
CA LEU A 62 5.59 -13.03 -11.48
C LEU A 62 5.57 -14.52 -11.10
N GLY A 63 4.46 -15.23 -11.34
CA GLY A 63 4.30 -16.62 -10.88
C GLY A 63 4.21 -16.74 -9.37
N CYS A 64 3.79 -15.67 -8.66
CA CYS A 64 3.60 -15.71 -7.23
C CYS A 64 2.34 -16.48 -6.86
N ASP A 65 2.47 -17.40 -5.91
CA ASP A 65 1.37 -18.12 -5.29
C ASP A 65 1.67 -18.39 -3.80
N TRP A 66 0.87 -19.21 -3.13
CA TRP A 66 1.08 -19.53 -1.72
C TRP A 66 2.31 -20.39 -1.43
N TYR A 67 2.85 -21.09 -2.44
CA TYR A 67 4.08 -21.90 -2.37
C TYR A 67 5.31 -21.10 -2.81
N ASN A 68 5.12 -20.16 -3.76
CA ASN A 68 6.12 -19.22 -4.23
C ASN A 68 5.72 -17.80 -3.84
N ASN A 69 6.02 -17.42 -2.58
CA ASN A 69 5.58 -16.18 -1.94
C ASN A 69 6.77 -15.31 -1.49
N PRO A 70 7.52 -14.72 -2.42
CA PRO A 70 8.71 -13.93 -2.09
C PRO A 70 8.41 -12.64 -1.32
N ILE A 71 7.17 -12.16 -1.37
CA ILE A 71 6.71 -10.99 -0.62
C ILE A 71 6.17 -11.33 0.77
N HIS A 72 6.19 -12.60 1.16
CA HIS A 72 5.68 -13.10 2.44
C HIS A 72 4.26 -12.64 2.76
N CYS A 73 3.44 -12.42 1.72
CA CYS A 73 2.09 -11.91 1.89
C CYS A 73 1.18 -12.90 2.62
N THR A 74 0.14 -12.35 3.20
CA THR A 74 -0.92 -13.11 3.86
C THR A 74 -2.27 -12.81 3.22
N ILE A 75 -3.22 -13.73 3.38
CA ILE A 75 -4.55 -13.60 2.78
C ILE A 75 -5.34 -12.46 3.44
N LYS A 76 -6.06 -11.68 2.62
CA LYS A 76 -7.03 -10.68 3.06
C LYS A 76 -8.41 -11.01 2.50
N LYS A 77 -9.37 -11.32 3.36
CA LYS A 77 -10.75 -11.65 2.99
C LYS A 77 -11.71 -10.47 3.02
N GLY A 78 -11.27 -9.35 3.56
CA GLY A 78 -12.11 -8.16 3.71
C GLY A 78 -11.57 -7.20 4.77
N ILE A 79 -12.49 -6.42 5.33
CA ILE A 79 -12.21 -5.44 6.39
C ILE A 79 -13.19 -5.67 7.53
N LEU A 80 -12.68 -5.80 8.74
CA LEU A 80 -13.47 -5.80 9.96
C LEU A 80 -13.54 -4.36 10.50
N TYR A 81 -14.73 -3.79 10.49
CA TYR A 81 -15.02 -2.49 11.07
C TYR A 81 -15.49 -2.64 12.51
N GLU A 82 -14.87 -1.89 13.42
CA GLU A 82 -15.19 -1.93 14.85
C GLU A 82 -15.51 -0.53 15.36
N ASN A 83 -16.59 -0.37 16.10
CA ASN A 83 -17.07 0.87 16.73
C ASN A 83 -17.47 2.01 15.77
N TRP A 84 -17.53 1.78 14.48
CA TRP A 84 -18.02 2.77 13.53
C TRP A 84 -19.53 2.97 13.70
N GLY A 85 -19.93 4.18 14.09
CA GLY A 85 -21.33 4.58 14.32
C GLY A 85 -21.88 4.23 15.70
N LYS A 86 -21.74 3.00 16.17
CA LYS A 86 -22.17 2.55 17.51
C LYS A 86 -21.02 1.92 18.28
N GLN A 87 -20.88 2.27 19.54
CA GLN A 87 -19.89 1.63 20.42
C GLN A 87 -20.17 0.11 20.53
N ASN A 88 -19.09 -0.67 20.55
CA ASN A 88 -19.11 -2.15 20.56
C ASN A 88 -19.79 -2.80 19.34
N HIS A 89 -20.06 -2.04 18.28
CA HIS A 89 -20.58 -2.61 17.05
C HIS A 89 -19.42 -3.10 16.18
N LYS A 90 -19.58 -4.30 15.62
CA LYS A 90 -18.63 -4.89 14.65
C LYS A 90 -19.39 -5.37 13.44
N PHE A 91 -18.85 -5.11 12.25
CA PHE A 91 -19.30 -5.75 11.03
C PHE A 91 -18.12 -6.08 10.11
N PHE A 92 -18.25 -7.20 9.43
CA PHE A 92 -17.24 -7.66 8.49
C PHE A 92 -17.70 -7.36 7.05
N HIS A 93 -16.91 -6.56 6.36
CA HIS A 93 -17.10 -6.29 4.96
C HIS A 93 -16.23 -7.26 4.15
N ALA A 94 -16.80 -8.39 3.78
CA ALA A 94 -16.12 -9.39 2.96
C ALA A 94 -15.91 -8.91 1.53
N PHE A 95 -14.85 -9.35 0.90
CA PHE A 95 -14.72 -9.20 -0.54
C PHE A 95 -15.76 -10.05 -1.28
N PRO A 96 -16.34 -9.54 -2.39
CA PRO A 96 -17.41 -10.24 -3.10
C PRO A 96 -16.90 -11.55 -3.74
N PHE A 97 -17.81 -12.47 -3.99
CA PHE A 97 -17.59 -13.72 -4.73
C PHE A 97 -16.50 -14.63 -4.16
N GLY A 98 -16.24 -14.56 -2.85
CA GLY A 98 -15.19 -15.34 -2.20
C GLY A 98 -13.76 -14.97 -2.59
N LYS A 99 -13.57 -13.91 -3.38
CA LYS A 99 -12.25 -13.39 -3.74
C LYS A 99 -11.44 -12.99 -2.50
N SER A 100 -10.15 -12.86 -2.68
CA SER A 100 -9.22 -12.44 -1.63
C SER A 100 -8.22 -11.45 -2.18
N GLY A 101 -7.95 -10.41 -1.43
CA GLY A 101 -6.73 -9.62 -1.55
C GLY A 101 -5.60 -10.24 -0.76
N ILE A 102 -4.53 -9.50 -0.60
CA ILE A 102 -3.40 -9.84 0.26
C ILE A 102 -3.06 -8.68 1.19
N HIS A 103 -2.43 -9.03 2.31
CA HIS A 103 -1.62 -8.09 3.08
C HIS A 103 -0.16 -8.35 2.76
N HIS A 104 0.66 -7.32 2.73
CA HIS A 104 2.07 -7.46 2.40
C HIS A 104 2.92 -6.40 3.11
N ASP A 105 4.18 -6.69 3.26
CA ASP A 105 5.21 -5.71 3.58
C ASP A 105 5.54 -4.87 2.34
N THR A 106 5.53 -3.55 2.47
CA THR A 106 5.72 -2.65 1.33
C THR A 106 7.13 -2.75 0.75
N SER A 107 8.13 -2.95 1.60
CA SER A 107 9.53 -3.03 1.14
C SER A 107 9.80 -4.32 0.37
N LEU A 108 9.27 -5.45 0.85
CA LEU A 108 9.38 -6.73 0.15
C LEU A 108 8.62 -6.71 -1.19
N PHE A 109 7.44 -6.11 -1.20
CA PHE A 109 6.63 -5.93 -2.41
C PHE A 109 7.39 -5.11 -3.46
N GLN A 110 7.87 -3.92 -3.08
CA GLN A 110 8.66 -3.05 -3.95
C GLN A 110 9.89 -3.78 -4.49
N LYS A 111 10.70 -4.37 -3.60
CA LYS A 111 11.91 -5.10 -3.98
C LYS A 111 11.62 -6.20 -5.01
N THR A 112 10.64 -7.05 -4.74
CA THR A 112 10.29 -8.17 -5.62
C THR A 112 9.91 -7.70 -7.03
N ILE A 113 9.16 -6.60 -7.12
CA ILE A 113 8.73 -6.05 -8.41
C ILE A 113 9.90 -5.37 -9.15
N LEU A 114 10.72 -4.60 -8.47
CA LEU A 114 11.88 -3.94 -9.06
C LEU A 114 12.92 -4.95 -9.58
N GLU A 115 13.09 -6.09 -8.89
CA GLU A 115 14.02 -7.16 -9.26
C GLU A 115 13.43 -8.14 -10.29
N SER A 116 12.18 -7.96 -10.74
CA SER A 116 11.49 -8.91 -11.63
C SER A 116 12.10 -9.03 -13.03
N GLY A 117 12.82 -8.02 -13.49
CA GLY A 117 13.38 -7.97 -14.84
C GLY A 117 12.35 -7.76 -15.97
N LEU A 118 11.09 -7.45 -15.62
CA LEU A 118 10.01 -7.27 -16.61
C LEU A 118 10.05 -5.91 -17.32
N PHE A 119 10.72 -4.94 -16.75
CA PHE A 119 10.85 -3.57 -17.25
C PHE A 119 12.22 -2.99 -16.86
N LYS A 120 12.58 -1.86 -17.45
CA LYS A 120 13.79 -1.12 -17.06
C LYS A 120 13.55 -0.40 -15.74
N VAL A 121 14.57 -0.40 -14.89
CA VAL A 121 14.55 0.33 -13.60
C VAL A 121 15.68 1.37 -13.64
N LYS A 122 15.35 2.62 -13.33
CA LYS A 122 16.30 3.72 -13.23
C LYS A 122 16.18 4.39 -11.88
N THR A 123 17.32 4.60 -11.23
CA THR A 123 17.38 5.37 -9.98
C THR A 123 17.72 6.81 -10.31
N GLU A 124 16.73 7.69 -10.16
CA GLU A 124 16.85 9.11 -10.39
C GLU A 124 15.72 9.86 -9.70
N ARG A 125 16.03 11.01 -9.12
CA ARG A 125 15.01 11.93 -8.62
C ARG A 125 14.49 12.78 -9.78
N VAL A 126 13.19 12.63 -10.06
CA VAL A 126 12.48 13.41 -11.08
C VAL A 126 11.74 14.56 -10.39
N GLU A 127 12.16 15.78 -10.64
CA GLU A 127 11.49 16.99 -10.14
C GLU A 127 10.46 17.52 -11.13
N ASN A 128 10.81 17.53 -12.40
CA ASN A 128 9.93 18.00 -13.48
C ASN A 128 9.60 16.89 -14.46
N LEU A 129 8.32 16.59 -14.63
CA LEU A 129 7.83 15.56 -15.56
C LEU A 129 8.02 15.98 -17.02
N ASP A 130 7.97 17.27 -17.34
CA ASP A 130 8.14 17.79 -18.71
C ASP A 130 9.55 17.52 -19.25
N SER A 131 10.52 17.20 -18.40
CA SER A 131 11.87 16.85 -18.82
C SER A 131 12.01 15.40 -19.31
N ILE A 132 10.96 14.59 -19.17
CA ILE A 132 10.99 13.17 -19.53
C ILE A 132 10.59 13.00 -20.99
N ASP A 133 11.48 12.42 -21.78
CA ASP A 133 11.18 12.02 -23.16
C ASP A 133 10.47 10.65 -23.16
N ALA A 134 9.14 10.68 -23.25
CA ALA A 134 8.26 9.50 -23.27
C ALA A 134 6.94 9.80 -23.98
N ASP A 135 6.32 8.77 -24.54
CA ASP A 135 4.98 8.87 -25.14
C ASP A 135 3.88 8.94 -24.04
N TYR A 136 4.11 8.26 -22.91
CA TYR A 136 3.21 8.26 -21.76
C TYR A 136 4.00 8.33 -20.45
N ILE A 137 3.53 9.17 -19.53
CA ILE A 137 4.11 9.32 -18.20
C ILE A 137 3.03 9.04 -17.16
N PHE A 138 3.32 8.13 -16.22
CA PHE A 138 2.50 7.89 -15.04
C PHE A 138 3.19 8.50 -13.82
N ASP A 139 2.61 9.56 -13.26
CA ASP A 139 3.10 10.17 -12.03
C ASP A 139 2.62 9.37 -10.82
N CYS A 140 3.51 8.58 -10.25
CA CYS A 140 3.28 7.75 -9.07
C CYS A 140 4.14 8.20 -7.86
N ARG A 141 4.58 9.46 -7.84
CA ARG A 141 5.43 10.03 -6.77
C ARG A 141 4.69 10.25 -5.45
N GLY A 142 3.38 10.07 -5.42
CA GLY A 142 2.54 10.28 -4.26
C GLY A 142 2.02 11.71 -4.15
N LYS A 143 1.94 12.25 -2.93
CA LYS A 143 1.42 13.60 -2.71
C LYS A 143 2.38 14.64 -3.32
N PRO A 144 1.89 15.59 -4.13
CA PRO A 144 2.72 16.66 -4.65
C PRO A 144 3.24 17.56 -3.51
N ALA A 145 4.46 18.08 -3.68
CA ALA A 145 5.07 18.97 -2.70
C ALA A 145 4.31 20.30 -2.56
N GLU A 146 3.80 20.81 -3.69
CA GLU A 146 2.99 22.01 -3.77
C GLU A 146 1.67 21.72 -4.46
N LEU A 147 0.58 22.28 -3.91
CA LEU A 147 -0.73 22.22 -4.54
C LEU A 147 -0.81 23.36 -5.56
N ASN A 148 -1.29 23.05 -6.76
CA ASN A 148 -1.57 24.00 -7.81
C ASN A 148 -3.08 23.93 -8.19
N GLU A 149 -3.49 24.67 -9.20
CA GLU A 149 -4.90 24.73 -9.65
C GLU A 149 -5.45 23.39 -10.20
N GLU A 150 -4.57 22.40 -10.46
CA GLU A 150 -4.97 21.07 -10.94
C GLU A 150 -5.45 20.15 -9.80
N TYR A 151 -5.22 20.54 -8.52
CA TYR A 151 -5.56 19.73 -7.37
C TYR A 151 -6.65 20.38 -6.53
N ASN A 152 -7.63 19.60 -6.12
CA ASN A 152 -8.61 20.00 -5.12
C ASN A 152 -8.14 19.51 -3.75
N GLU A 153 -8.03 20.40 -2.78
CA GLU A 153 -7.76 20.02 -1.40
C GLU A 153 -9.03 19.50 -0.74
N LEU A 154 -8.96 18.24 -0.27
CA LEU A 154 -10.01 17.65 0.55
C LEU A 154 -9.68 17.89 2.02
N VAL A 155 -10.64 18.39 2.77
CA VAL A 155 -10.50 18.54 4.22
C VAL A 155 -10.44 17.17 4.86
N ASN A 156 -9.28 16.84 5.44
CA ASN A 156 -9.13 15.68 6.28
C ASN A 156 -9.06 16.14 7.74
N PRO A 157 -10.03 15.74 8.59
CA PRO A 157 -10.02 16.13 10.00
C PRO A 157 -8.88 15.51 10.80
N LEU A 158 -8.17 14.52 10.24
CA LEU A 158 -7.04 13.84 10.88
C LEU A 158 -5.75 14.24 10.18
N ASN A 159 -4.83 14.85 10.92
CA ASN A 159 -3.60 15.42 10.36
C ASN A 159 -2.32 14.71 10.83
N CYS A 160 -2.45 13.71 11.71
CA CYS A 160 -1.31 12.95 12.25
C CYS A 160 -1.58 11.46 12.25
N CYS A 161 -0.52 10.66 12.09
CA CYS A 161 -0.58 9.22 12.19
C CYS A 161 0.63 8.71 12.99
N LEU A 162 0.38 7.87 14.00
CA LEU A 162 1.40 7.06 14.64
C LEU A 162 1.42 5.68 13.99
N LEU A 163 2.58 5.29 13.48
CA LEU A 163 2.79 3.98 12.87
C LEU A 163 3.61 3.09 13.80
N GLY A 164 3.29 1.80 13.81
CA GLY A 164 4.03 0.81 14.56
C GLY A 164 3.96 -0.57 13.92
N THR A 165 4.88 -1.42 14.31
CA THR A 165 4.93 -2.82 13.89
C THR A 165 5.12 -3.69 15.14
N SER A 166 4.27 -4.71 15.28
CA SER A 166 4.44 -5.78 16.25
C SER A 166 5.02 -7.00 15.54
N TYR A 167 5.92 -7.69 16.19
CA TYR A 167 6.45 -8.99 15.75
C TYR A 167 5.61 -10.17 16.25
N GLU A 168 4.45 -9.87 16.80
CA GLU A 168 3.44 -10.87 17.14
C GLU A 168 2.32 -10.81 16.10
N ARG A 169 1.96 -11.96 15.58
CA ARG A 169 0.81 -12.12 14.71
C ARG A 169 -0.31 -12.84 15.43
N HIS A 170 -1.54 -12.35 15.29
CA HIS A 170 -2.72 -13.12 15.60
C HIS A 170 -3.00 -14.11 14.45
N PRO A 171 -2.75 -15.42 14.63
CA PRO A 171 -2.64 -16.38 13.52
C PRO A 171 -3.92 -16.60 12.72
N ASN A 172 -5.07 -16.11 13.19
CA ASN A 172 -6.38 -16.35 12.57
C ASN A 172 -6.99 -15.09 11.93
N GLU A 173 -6.29 -13.96 11.88
CA GLU A 173 -6.83 -12.74 11.29
C GLU A 173 -6.51 -12.67 9.79
N ASN A 174 -7.54 -12.88 8.98
CA ASN A 174 -7.47 -12.80 7.50
C ASN A 174 -8.16 -11.54 6.98
N TRP A 175 -8.11 -10.44 7.74
CA TRP A 175 -8.74 -9.16 7.42
C TRP A 175 -7.94 -7.99 7.95
N THR A 176 -8.09 -6.84 7.31
CA THR A 176 -7.68 -5.57 7.91
C THR A 176 -8.70 -5.22 9.00
N ARG A 177 -8.25 -4.82 10.18
CA ARG A 177 -9.14 -4.20 11.18
C ARG A 177 -9.12 -2.68 10.99
N SER A 178 -10.31 -2.08 11.09
CA SER A 178 -10.51 -0.65 11.11
C SER A 178 -11.32 -0.31 12.36
N VAL A 179 -10.68 0.26 13.37
CA VAL A 179 -11.24 0.49 14.70
C VAL A 179 -11.45 1.98 14.92
N ALA A 180 -12.70 2.42 15.01
CA ALA A 180 -13.00 3.80 15.39
C ALA A 180 -12.70 4.03 16.87
N THR A 181 -12.15 5.21 17.17
CA THR A 181 -11.82 5.67 18.52
C THR A 181 -12.49 7.02 18.78
N PRO A 182 -12.57 7.50 20.04
CA PRO A 182 -13.19 8.79 20.31
C PRO A 182 -12.55 10.00 19.62
N ASP A 183 -11.28 9.87 19.25
CA ASP A 183 -10.44 10.95 18.73
C ASP A 183 -9.83 10.67 17.35
N GLY A 184 -10.26 9.56 16.70
CA GLY A 184 -9.76 9.17 15.40
C GLY A 184 -10.09 7.74 15.03
N TRP A 185 -9.14 7.00 14.48
CA TRP A 185 -9.30 5.58 14.17
C TRP A 185 -7.96 4.87 14.03
N CYS A 186 -7.98 3.55 14.20
CA CYS A 186 -6.81 2.71 14.01
C CYS A 186 -7.03 1.72 12.88
N PHE A 187 -5.95 1.42 12.16
CA PHE A 187 -5.90 0.22 11.33
C PHE A 187 -4.94 -0.81 11.93
N VAL A 188 -5.23 -2.09 11.69
CA VAL A 188 -4.36 -3.21 12.01
C VAL A 188 -4.26 -4.11 10.78
N ILE A 189 -3.04 -4.36 10.34
CA ILE A 189 -2.74 -5.09 9.11
C ILE A 189 -1.76 -6.22 9.43
N PRO A 190 -2.17 -7.49 9.36
CA PRO A 190 -1.27 -8.63 9.48
C PRO A 190 -0.45 -8.78 8.20
N ASN A 191 0.69 -8.08 8.12
CA ASN A 191 1.50 -7.93 6.90
C ASN A 191 2.03 -9.25 6.36
N THR A 192 2.71 -9.98 7.25
CA THR A 192 3.40 -11.23 6.94
C THR A 192 2.98 -12.30 7.95
N THR A 193 3.57 -13.48 7.87
CA THR A 193 3.36 -14.53 8.87
C THR A 193 3.95 -14.19 10.23
N GLU A 194 4.78 -13.15 10.33
CA GLU A 194 5.53 -12.82 11.53
C GLU A 194 5.27 -11.41 12.06
N THR A 195 4.69 -10.52 11.22
CA THR A 195 4.56 -9.10 11.55
C THR A 195 3.14 -8.58 11.37
N THR A 196 2.74 -7.68 12.24
CA THR A 196 1.50 -6.92 12.16
C THR A 196 1.82 -5.43 12.24
N SER A 197 1.38 -4.67 11.24
CA SER A 197 1.45 -3.20 11.28
C SER A 197 0.17 -2.61 11.81
N PHE A 198 0.29 -1.49 12.47
CA PHE A 198 -0.82 -0.70 12.95
C PHE A 198 -0.52 0.79 12.79
N GLY A 199 -1.59 1.56 12.63
CA GLY A 199 -1.53 3.01 12.62
C GLY A 199 -2.71 3.61 13.36
N TYR A 200 -2.44 4.66 14.10
CA TYR A 200 -3.43 5.46 14.80
C TYR A 200 -3.49 6.83 14.16
N LEU A 201 -4.60 7.14 13.52
CA LEU A 201 -4.86 8.43 12.88
C LEU A 201 -5.66 9.32 13.83
N PHE A 202 -5.18 10.54 14.05
CA PHE A 202 -5.79 11.50 14.97
C PHE A 202 -5.51 12.93 14.52
N ASN A 203 -6.15 13.91 15.19
CA ASN A 203 -5.84 15.32 15.01
C ASN A 203 -5.02 15.83 16.19
N GLU A 204 -3.78 16.28 15.93
CA GLU A 204 -2.86 16.74 16.97
C GLU A 204 -3.23 18.08 17.60
N GLU A 205 -4.23 18.78 17.08
CA GLU A 205 -4.82 19.94 17.73
C GLU A 205 -5.66 19.55 18.96
N TYR A 206 -6.22 18.32 18.97
CA TYR A 206 -7.10 17.82 20.04
C TYR A 206 -6.49 16.71 20.87
N THR A 207 -5.59 15.91 20.29
CA THR A 207 -4.98 14.74 20.94
C THR A 207 -3.48 14.80 20.81
N THR A 208 -2.76 14.81 21.92
CA THR A 208 -1.29 14.79 21.86
C THR A 208 -0.76 13.43 21.40
N ARG A 209 0.44 13.41 20.81
CA ARG A 209 1.10 12.16 20.38
C ARG A 209 1.27 11.17 21.53
N ALA A 210 1.56 11.66 22.74
CA ALA A 210 1.68 10.81 23.94
C ALA A 210 0.31 10.18 24.30
N GLN A 211 -0.78 10.93 24.23
CA GLN A 211 -2.12 10.41 24.48
C GLN A 211 -2.53 9.40 23.39
N ALA A 212 -2.25 9.71 22.12
CA ALA A 212 -2.50 8.80 21.01
C ALA A 212 -1.73 7.47 21.18
N ALA A 213 -0.48 7.52 21.63
CA ALA A 213 0.31 6.32 21.92
C ALA A 213 -0.29 5.51 23.07
N LEU A 214 -0.73 6.15 24.15
CA LEU A 214 -1.42 5.47 25.26
C LEU A 214 -2.74 4.84 24.81
N ASN A 215 -3.52 5.52 24.00
CA ASN A 215 -4.77 5.00 23.45
C ASN A 215 -4.49 3.75 22.60
N LEU A 216 -3.44 3.78 21.76
CA LEU A 216 -3.02 2.64 20.94
C LEU A 216 -2.65 1.44 21.81
N LEU A 217 -1.82 1.65 22.83
CA LEU A 217 -1.43 0.60 23.79
C LEU A 217 -2.65 -0.03 24.48
N ASN A 218 -3.57 0.80 24.96
CA ASN A 218 -4.78 0.36 25.65
C ASN A 218 -5.74 -0.43 24.74
N ILE A 219 -5.85 -0.04 23.46
CA ILE A 219 -6.76 -0.69 22.50
C ILE A 219 -6.23 -2.06 22.09
N PHE A 220 -4.93 -2.20 21.92
CA PHE A 220 -4.31 -3.41 21.37
C PHE A 220 -3.54 -4.26 22.37
N GLY A 221 -3.45 -3.82 23.65
CA GLY A 221 -2.72 -4.54 24.68
C GLY A 221 -1.22 -4.67 24.39
N ILE A 222 -0.67 -3.73 23.65
CA ILE A 222 0.76 -3.71 23.31
C ILE A 222 1.48 -3.11 24.53
N HIS A 223 2.36 -3.86 25.17
CA HIS A 223 3.12 -3.45 26.34
C HIS A 223 4.58 -3.29 26.03
#